data_72ada4eb4ebb25df276cccd3e6d2d4c7
#
_entry.id   72ada4eb4ebb25df276cccd3e6d2d4c7
#
_cell.length_a   1.000
_cell.length_b   1.000
_cell.length_c   1.000
_cell.angle_alpha   90.00
_cell.angle_beta   90.00
_cell.angle_gamma   90.00
#
_symmetry.space_group_name_H-M   'P 1'
#
loop_
_entity.id
_entity.type
_entity.pdbx_description
1 polymer ?
#
loop_
_entity_poly.entity_id
_entity_poly.type
_entity_poly.pdbx_seq_one_letter_code
_entity_poly.pdbx_strand_id
1 'polypeptide(L)'
;MIIFEQVKNDMFKVFDPQTFEHLYSFGNIGRANNEISVRPNNDAVIVSDRQVEIYDVGKLKTIEFGDSSASIIKTIPIPFQKDDYPINRLKKINDSLYYFDRMYREKDRSEFVKLNIATRDRHYFGYYPNWCTNRLSDTDKYRLYLKSTQYNEKQDKIAAFYYLYPVLKIIDASTGICSAEIHIDGLSDFSFRNADKEKILFTEPFVTDDRIYVMWANIVKNEVGKKGTDFTPSIFVFDWKGNLTANYQLDKPVIAFTVSEELGKIYCTSLEEGNIIYEYNLPPLDNSNFAPQTTEHVETAYYTIELPETYATTSKQPDAITLFKGYYGNVNYFAPQRTQEGLTEGRFSGTVCIGLFEPSEKADPNATPFDHENGTIGKSTFFVNDIETERLIQTTTVEENGNIQAIYHATYRFSIENTRIRLTVTHMRNDFEEPEQKQTIRHILESFRLKQHLNH
;
A
#
# COMPACT_ATOMS: atom_id res chain seq x y z
N MET A 1 -22.65 -3.04 18.39
CA MET A 1 -21.74 -3.63 17.36
C MET A 1 -22.57 -4.35 16.31
N ILE A 2 -22.23 -4.22 15.02
CA ILE A 2 -22.97 -4.84 13.92
C ILE A 2 -22.00 -5.78 13.19
N ILE A 3 -22.40 -7.04 13.01
CA ILE A 3 -21.68 -8.02 12.20
C ILE A 3 -22.49 -8.26 10.93
N PHE A 4 -21.81 -8.14 9.78
CA PHE A 4 -22.39 -8.43 8.48
C PHE A 4 -21.87 -9.79 7.97
N GLU A 5 -22.79 -10.71 7.67
CA GLU A 5 -22.48 -12.02 7.11
C GLU A 5 -23.18 -12.21 5.76
N GLN A 6 -22.48 -12.77 4.80
CA GLN A 6 -23.06 -13.09 3.49
C GLN A 6 -23.88 -14.40 3.52
N VAL A 7 -24.91 -14.43 4.33
CA VAL A 7 -25.81 -15.58 4.49
C VAL A 7 -27.20 -15.28 3.90
N LYS A 8 -28.07 -16.28 3.87
CA LYS A 8 -29.40 -16.14 3.28
C LYS A 8 -30.36 -15.34 4.16
N ASN A 9 -30.30 -15.54 5.46
CA ASN A 9 -31.15 -14.88 6.45
C ASN A 9 -30.28 -14.29 7.53
N ASP A 10 -30.79 -13.27 8.22
CA ASP A 10 -30.09 -12.67 9.36
C ASP A 10 -28.68 -12.16 8.99
N MET A 11 -28.57 -11.50 7.83
CA MET A 11 -27.29 -11.01 7.30
C MET A 11 -26.59 -10.05 8.24
N PHE A 12 -27.35 -9.28 9.03
CA PHE A 12 -26.82 -8.37 10.02
C PHE A 12 -27.20 -8.87 11.40
N LYS A 13 -26.23 -9.10 12.26
CA LYS A 13 -26.40 -9.42 13.67
C LYS A 13 -25.96 -8.23 14.51
N VAL A 14 -26.83 -7.77 15.38
CA VAL A 14 -26.58 -6.62 16.25
C VAL A 14 -26.34 -7.12 17.67
N PHE A 15 -25.25 -6.65 18.25
CA PHE A 15 -24.80 -7.02 19.60
C PHE A 15 -24.60 -5.75 20.43
N ASP A 16 -24.83 -5.90 21.71
CA ASP A 16 -24.36 -4.90 22.68
C ASP A 16 -22.83 -4.87 22.67
N PRO A 17 -22.18 -3.72 22.52
CA PRO A 17 -20.73 -3.65 22.43
C PRO A 17 -19.98 -3.88 23.75
N GLN A 18 -20.68 -3.82 24.89
CA GLN A 18 -20.10 -4.00 26.22
C GLN A 18 -20.27 -5.44 26.73
N THR A 19 -21.48 -6.01 26.55
CA THR A 19 -21.81 -7.34 27.04
C THR A 19 -21.66 -8.44 26.00
N PHE A 20 -21.58 -8.07 24.70
CA PHE A 20 -21.62 -8.97 23.56
C PHE A 20 -22.90 -9.80 23.46
N GLU A 21 -23.95 -9.39 24.15
CA GLU A 21 -25.26 -10.04 24.01
C GLU A 21 -25.86 -9.76 22.63
N HIS A 22 -26.38 -10.81 21.97
CA HIS A 22 -27.10 -10.66 20.72
C HIS A 22 -28.44 -9.97 20.98
N LEU A 23 -28.64 -8.82 20.37
CA LEU A 23 -29.85 -8.00 20.54
C LEU A 23 -30.94 -8.41 19.54
N TYR A 24 -30.59 -8.43 18.26
CA TYR A 24 -31.49 -8.84 17.18
C TYR A 24 -30.73 -9.05 15.87
N SER A 25 -31.43 -9.60 14.87
CA SER A 25 -30.92 -9.78 13.51
C SER A 25 -31.81 -9.09 12.48
N PHE A 26 -31.21 -8.77 11.32
CA PHE A 26 -31.88 -8.13 10.20
C PHE A 26 -31.32 -8.62 8.87
N GLY A 27 -32.12 -8.54 7.79
CA GLY A 27 -31.66 -8.72 6.41
C GLY A 27 -31.90 -10.14 5.91
N ASN A 28 -33.09 -10.41 5.42
CA ASN A 28 -33.44 -11.63 4.72
C ASN A 28 -33.42 -11.42 3.21
N ILE A 29 -33.12 -12.48 2.45
CA ILE A 29 -33.27 -12.46 1.00
C ILE A 29 -34.74 -12.57 0.64
N GLY A 30 -35.22 -11.60 -0.16
CA GLY A 30 -36.58 -11.58 -0.65
C GLY A 30 -36.88 -10.37 -1.52
N ARG A 31 -38.17 -10.14 -1.77
CA ARG A 31 -38.64 -9.04 -2.65
C ARG A 31 -39.52 -8.00 -1.95
N ALA A 32 -39.75 -8.17 -0.65
CA ALA A 32 -40.49 -7.20 0.12
C ALA A 32 -39.64 -5.93 0.38
N ASN A 33 -40.31 -4.86 0.80
CA ASN A 33 -39.64 -3.56 0.99
C ASN A 33 -38.49 -3.62 2.02
N ASN A 34 -38.59 -4.49 3.01
CA ASN A 34 -37.58 -4.68 4.05
C ASN A 34 -36.63 -5.86 3.78
N GLU A 35 -36.62 -6.38 2.56
CA GLU A 35 -35.77 -7.50 2.17
C GLU A 35 -34.68 -7.04 1.19
N ILE A 36 -33.65 -7.85 1.08
CA ILE A 36 -32.51 -7.67 0.19
C ILE A 36 -32.67 -8.67 -0.94
N SER A 37 -32.60 -8.23 -2.20
CA SER A 37 -33.00 -9.04 -3.37
C SER A 37 -32.07 -10.23 -3.61
N VAL A 38 -30.79 -10.08 -3.34
CA VAL A 38 -29.77 -11.11 -3.44
C VAL A 38 -28.75 -10.93 -2.34
N ARG A 39 -27.93 -11.95 -2.10
CA ARG A 39 -26.75 -11.77 -1.26
C ARG A 39 -25.93 -10.63 -1.80
N PRO A 40 -25.68 -9.58 -1.01
CA PRO A 40 -24.75 -8.56 -1.42
C PRO A 40 -23.38 -9.23 -1.65
N ASN A 41 -22.82 -9.06 -2.83
CA ASN A 41 -21.46 -9.54 -3.10
C ASN A 41 -20.40 -8.69 -2.40
N ASN A 42 -20.83 -7.69 -1.61
CA ASN A 42 -19.97 -6.62 -1.20
C ASN A 42 -20.30 -6.08 0.16
N ASP A 43 -19.35 -5.33 0.59
CA ASP A 43 -19.25 -4.65 1.84
C ASP A 43 -20.46 -3.75 2.09
N ALA A 44 -20.90 -3.82 3.31
CA ALA A 44 -21.74 -2.79 3.87
C ALA A 44 -20.87 -1.57 4.15
N VAL A 45 -21.26 -0.41 3.63
CA VAL A 45 -20.56 0.86 3.87
C VAL A 45 -21.16 1.54 5.09
N ILE A 46 -20.37 1.80 6.11
CA ILE A 46 -20.79 2.57 7.28
C ILE A 46 -21.04 4.02 6.85
N VAL A 47 -22.21 4.53 7.09
CA VAL A 47 -22.62 5.91 6.78
C VAL A 47 -22.64 6.77 8.04
N SER A 48 -23.03 6.18 9.15
CA SER A 48 -23.03 6.80 10.49
C SER A 48 -23.01 5.70 11.55
N ASP A 49 -22.99 6.06 12.81
CA ASP A 49 -23.01 5.13 13.94
C ASP A 49 -24.17 4.13 13.90
N ARG A 50 -25.27 4.48 13.22
CA ARG A 50 -26.48 3.66 13.14
C ARG A 50 -26.93 3.35 11.72
N GLN A 51 -26.20 3.78 10.69
CA GLN A 51 -26.62 3.60 9.30
C GLN A 51 -25.55 2.91 8.47
N VAL A 52 -26.01 1.96 7.67
CA VAL A 52 -25.19 1.19 6.75
C VAL A 52 -25.83 1.26 5.36
N GLU A 53 -25.03 1.48 4.33
CA GLU A 53 -25.45 1.36 2.95
C GLU A 53 -24.98 0.04 2.35
N ILE A 54 -25.87 -0.63 1.61
CA ILE A 54 -25.56 -1.82 0.83
C ILE A 54 -25.96 -1.63 -0.63
N TYR A 55 -25.17 -2.21 -1.53
CA TYR A 55 -25.54 -2.33 -2.93
C TYR A 55 -26.38 -3.60 -3.17
N ASP A 56 -27.61 -3.44 -3.64
CA ASP A 56 -28.57 -4.51 -3.89
C ASP A 56 -29.14 -4.42 -5.32
N VAL A 57 -28.54 -5.14 -6.24
CA VAL A 57 -28.97 -5.31 -7.65
C VAL A 57 -29.44 -4.00 -8.31
N GLY A 58 -28.50 -3.09 -8.56
CA GLY A 58 -28.80 -1.81 -9.22
C GLY A 58 -29.43 -0.76 -8.30
N LYS A 59 -29.48 -1.02 -7.00
CA LYS A 59 -30.03 -0.10 -6.01
C LYS A 59 -29.07 0.03 -4.83
N LEU A 60 -29.00 1.22 -4.28
CA LEU A 60 -28.35 1.49 -3.01
C LEU A 60 -29.44 1.53 -1.93
N LYS A 61 -29.32 0.70 -0.92
CA LYS A 61 -30.23 0.65 0.23
C LYS A 61 -29.54 1.14 1.47
N THR A 62 -30.12 2.11 2.16
CA THR A 62 -29.67 2.58 3.46
C THR A 62 -30.49 1.88 4.55
N ILE A 63 -29.80 1.17 5.44
CA ILE A 63 -30.36 0.47 6.58
C ILE A 63 -30.07 1.28 7.82
N GLU A 64 -31.08 1.56 8.61
CA GLU A 64 -30.94 2.19 9.91
C GLU A 64 -31.13 1.16 11.02
N PHE A 65 -30.20 1.12 11.98
CA PHE A 65 -30.20 0.22 13.12
C PHE A 65 -30.61 0.98 14.38
N GLY A 66 -31.81 0.66 14.91
CA GLY A 66 -32.29 1.15 16.19
C GLY A 66 -31.83 0.23 17.33
N ASP A 67 -32.37 0.50 18.53
CA ASP A 67 -31.99 -0.25 19.75
C ASP A 67 -32.58 -1.67 19.77
N SER A 68 -33.69 -1.92 19.06
CA SER A 68 -34.39 -3.22 19.07
C SER A 68 -34.74 -3.75 17.68
N SER A 69 -34.52 -3.00 16.62
CA SER A 69 -34.87 -3.40 15.26
C SER A 69 -34.10 -2.56 14.24
N ALA A 70 -34.02 -3.05 12.99
CA ALA A 70 -33.50 -2.32 11.86
C ALA A 70 -34.53 -2.22 10.74
N SER A 71 -34.39 -1.21 9.88
CA SER A 71 -35.25 -1.00 8.73
C SER A 71 -34.49 -0.38 7.55
N ILE A 72 -34.96 -0.66 6.32
CA ILE A 72 -34.49 0.02 5.12
C ILE A 72 -35.22 1.36 5.04
N ILE A 73 -34.49 2.44 5.28
CA ILE A 73 -35.04 3.81 5.31
C ILE A 73 -34.96 4.54 3.95
N LYS A 74 -34.08 4.07 3.07
CA LYS A 74 -33.86 4.72 1.77
C LYS A 74 -33.46 3.68 0.73
N THR A 75 -33.97 3.86 -0.48
CA THR A 75 -33.58 3.05 -1.65
C THR A 75 -33.42 3.96 -2.85
N ILE A 76 -32.22 3.97 -3.44
CA ILE A 76 -31.88 4.80 -4.59
C ILE A 76 -31.49 3.90 -5.74
N PRO A 77 -32.07 4.05 -6.97
CA PRO A 77 -31.60 3.34 -8.14
C PRO A 77 -30.25 3.91 -8.57
N ILE A 78 -29.30 3.04 -8.87
CA ILE A 78 -27.99 3.42 -9.37
C ILE A 78 -28.02 3.41 -10.91
N PRO A 79 -27.63 4.50 -11.58
CA PRO A 79 -27.69 4.61 -13.03
C PRO A 79 -26.51 3.90 -13.72
N PHE A 80 -26.40 2.57 -13.56
CA PHE A 80 -25.35 1.80 -14.21
C PHE A 80 -25.49 1.70 -15.73
N GLN A 81 -24.37 1.59 -16.40
CA GLN A 81 -24.25 1.27 -17.81
C GLN A 81 -23.79 -0.17 -17.99
N LYS A 82 -24.03 -0.74 -19.19
CA LYS A 82 -23.59 -2.10 -19.51
C LYS A 82 -22.09 -2.31 -19.28
N ASP A 83 -21.32 -1.26 -19.47
CA ASP A 83 -19.86 -1.26 -19.34
C ASP A 83 -19.35 -1.16 -17.90
N ASP A 84 -20.24 -0.88 -16.95
CA ASP A 84 -19.91 -0.83 -15.53
C ASP A 84 -19.90 -2.23 -14.88
N TYR A 85 -20.33 -3.28 -15.59
CA TYR A 85 -20.40 -4.63 -15.04
C TYR A 85 -19.04 -5.37 -15.13
N PRO A 86 -18.65 -6.18 -14.14
CA PRO A 86 -19.35 -6.45 -12.88
C PRO A 86 -19.07 -5.35 -11.87
N ILE A 87 -20.13 -4.77 -11.32
CA ILE A 87 -19.96 -3.79 -10.25
C ILE A 87 -19.74 -4.57 -8.97
N ASN A 88 -18.50 -4.69 -8.63
CA ASN A 88 -18.09 -5.16 -7.32
C ASN A 88 -17.66 -3.91 -6.55
N ARG A 89 -18.17 -3.74 -5.31
CA ARG A 89 -17.64 -2.77 -4.36
C ARG A 89 -17.89 -1.30 -4.69
N LEU A 90 -19.16 -0.96 -4.80
CA LEU A 90 -19.55 0.44 -4.81
C LEU A 90 -19.21 1.08 -3.45
N LYS A 91 -18.30 2.04 -3.45
CA LYS A 91 -17.84 2.76 -2.26
C LYS A 91 -18.32 4.21 -2.31
N LYS A 92 -18.72 4.72 -1.14
CA LYS A 92 -19.20 6.09 -0.99
C LYS A 92 -18.03 7.06 -0.84
N ILE A 93 -18.08 8.20 -1.56
CA ILE A 93 -17.24 9.37 -1.33
C ILE A 93 -18.05 10.42 -0.56
N ASN A 94 -19.27 10.71 -1.03
CA ASN A 94 -20.24 11.59 -0.36
C ASN A 94 -21.67 11.19 -0.75
N ASP A 95 -22.67 11.96 -0.39
CA ASP A 95 -24.08 11.61 -0.57
C ASP A 95 -24.53 11.40 -2.03
N SER A 96 -23.80 11.94 -2.98
CA SER A 96 -24.11 11.79 -4.40
C SER A 96 -23.00 11.15 -5.22
N LEU A 97 -21.78 11.09 -4.67
CA LEU A 97 -20.59 10.64 -5.39
C LEU A 97 -20.09 9.30 -4.84
N TYR A 98 -19.98 8.34 -5.72
CA TYR A 98 -19.50 6.98 -5.43
C TYR A 98 -18.37 6.60 -6.38
N TYR A 99 -17.57 5.62 -6.02
CA TYR A 99 -16.60 5.01 -6.92
C TYR A 99 -16.69 3.49 -6.85
N PHE A 100 -16.20 2.84 -7.89
CA PHE A 100 -16.11 1.39 -8.01
C PHE A 100 -15.01 0.97 -8.98
N ASP A 101 -14.57 -0.27 -8.87
CA ASP A 101 -13.58 -0.86 -9.76
C ASP A 101 -14.15 -1.01 -11.18
N ARG A 102 -13.38 -0.62 -12.15
CA ARG A 102 -13.70 -0.80 -13.57
C ARG A 102 -13.09 -2.08 -14.10
N MET A 103 -13.77 -2.76 -15.01
CA MET A 103 -13.18 -3.87 -15.73
C MET A 103 -11.97 -3.41 -16.56
N TYR A 104 -10.88 -4.18 -16.50
CA TYR A 104 -9.68 -3.90 -17.29
C TYR A 104 -10.00 -3.85 -18.78
N ARG A 105 -9.45 -2.86 -19.48
CA ARG A 105 -9.53 -2.69 -20.93
C ARG A 105 -8.19 -2.24 -21.47
N GLU A 106 -7.63 -2.96 -22.43
CA GLU A 106 -6.33 -2.63 -23.00
C GLU A 106 -6.25 -1.23 -23.61
N LYS A 107 -7.35 -0.79 -24.23
CA LYS A 107 -7.43 0.54 -24.89
C LYS A 107 -7.60 1.71 -23.94
N ASP A 108 -8.16 1.45 -22.76
CA ASP A 108 -8.42 2.45 -21.74
C ASP A 108 -8.21 1.78 -20.38
N ARG A 109 -7.05 2.03 -19.82
CA ARG A 109 -6.55 1.38 -18.63
C ARG A 109 -7.00 2.05 -17.34
N SER A 110 -8.03 2.90 -17.38
CA SER A 110 -8.59 3.49 -16.16
C SER A 110 -9.06 2.39 -15.21
N GLU A 111 -8.67 2.51 -13.96
CA GLU A 111 -8.86 1.48 -12.94
C GLU A 111 -10.17 1.65 -12.18
N PHE A 112 -10.65 2.88 -12.06
CA PHE A 112 -11.84 3.25 -11.31
C PHE A 112 -12.80 4.12 -12.11
N VAL A 113 -14.06 4.09 -11.69
CA VAL A 113 -15.09 5.02 -12.13
C VAL A 113 -15.60 5.76 -10.91
N LYS A 114 -15.62 7.09 -10.94
CA LYS A 114 -16.47 7.92 -10.08
C LYS A 114 -17.82 8.11 -10.76
N LEU A 115 -18.88 7.90 -10.03
CA LEU A 115 -20.25 8.05 -10.47
C LEU A 115 -21.00 9.02 -9.57
N ASN A 116 -21.45 10.12 -10.13
CA ASN A 116 -22.43 10.96 -9.46
C ASN A 116 -23.83 10.38 -9.72
N ILE A 117 -24.48 9.86 -8.69
CA ILE A 117 -25.78 9.21 -8.82
C ILE A 117 -26.93 10.19 -9.08
N ALA A 118 -26.76 11.46 -8.75
CA ALA A 118 -27.76 12.51 -8.97
C ALA A 118 -27.72 13.05 -10.41
N THR A 119 -26.52 13.40 -10.92
CA THR A 119 -26.34 13.95 -12.28
C THR A 119 -26.11 12.87 -13.32
N ARG A 120 -25.74 11.65 -12.92
CA ARG A 120 -25.31 10.50 -13.75
C ARG A 120 -23.97 10.70 -14.44
N ASP A 121 -23.21 11.74 -14.05
CA ASP A 121 -21.89 11.99 -14.60
C ASP A 121 -20.90 10.91 -14.16
N ARG A 122 -19.96 10.61 -15.05
CA ARG A 122 -18.89 9.65 -14.83
C ARG A 122 -17.54 10.30 -15.05
N HIS A 123 -16.63 9.97 -14.18
CA HIS A 123 -15.22 10.31 -14.34
C HIS A 123 -14.38 9.05 -14.17
N TYR A 124 -13.53 8.77 -15.16
CA TYR A 124 -12.61 7.64 -15.16
C TYR A 124 -11.27 8.08 -14.61
N PHE A 125 -10.69 7.31 -13.68
CA PHE A 125 -9.46 7.70 -13.01
C PHE A 125 -8.64 6.49 -12.54
N GLY A 126 -7.43 6.76 -12.04
CA GLY A 126 -6.45 5.71 -11.74
C GLY A 126 -6.02 4.95 -12.98
N TYR A 127 -4.98 4.15 -12.86
CA TYR A 127 -4.50 3.34 -13.97
C TYR A 127 -4.15 1.95 -13.50
N TYR A 128 -4.63 0.95 -14.24
CA TYR A 128 -4.20 -0.42 -14.05
C TYR A 128 -2.69 -0.55 -14.23
N PRO A 129 -2.01 -1.24 -13.32
CA PRO A 129 -0.57 -1.41 -13.38
C PRO A 129 -0.14 -2.27 -14.57
N ASN A 130 1.15 -2.23 -14.88
CA ASN A 130 1.80 -3.03 -15.93
C ASN A 130 2.58 -4.21 -15.37
N TRP A 131 2.21 -4.73 -14.21
CA TRP A 131 2.97 -5.80 -13.56
C TRP A 131 2.90 -7.13 -14.32
N CYS A 132 1.81 -7.38 -15.04
CA CYS A 132 1.66 -8.59 -15.85
C CYS A 132 2.03 -8.33 -17.31
N THR A 133 3.12 -8.92 -17.79
CA THR A 133 3.60 -8.83 -19.17
C THR A 133 3.01 -9.93 -20.08
N ASN A 134 2.30 -10.91 -19.51
CA ASN A 134 1.70 -12.01 -20.26
C ASN A 134 0.53 -11.50 -21.13
N ARG A 135 0.37 -12.14 -22.31
CA ARG A 135 -0.79 -11.91 -23.18
C ARG A 135 -2.03 -12.61 -22.59
N LEU A 136 -2.69 -11.94 -21.67
CA LEU A 136 -3.94 -12.39 -21.05
C LEU A 136 -5.13 -11.64 -21.65
N SER A 137 -6.32 -12.25 -21.58
CA SER A 137 -7.56 -11.56 -21.90
C SER A 137 -7.83 -10.40 -20.91
N ASP A 138 -8.64 -9.43 -21.32
CA ASP A 138 -9.04 -8.31 -20.44
C ASP A 138 -9.71 -8.82 -19.14
N THR A 139 -10.52 -9.88 -19.26
CA THR A 139 -11.15 -10.53 -18.09
C THR A 139 -10.15 -11.16 -17.15
N ASP A 140 -9.11 -11.83 -17.68
CA ASP A 140 -8.10 -12.46 -16.83
C ASP A 140 -7.20 -11.39 -16.18
N LYS A 141 -6.85 -10.34 -16.90
CA LYS A 141 -6.15 -9.19 -16.32
C LYS A 141 -6.98 -8.51 -15.21
N TYR A 142 -8.30 -8.35 -15.41
CA TYR A 142 -9.17 -7.82 -14.36
C TYR A 142 -9.16 -8.70 -13.11
N ARG A 143 -9.26 -10.02 -13.27
CA ARG A 143 -9.19 -10.98 -12.14
C ARG A 143 -7.86 -10.91 -11.42
N LEU A 144 -6.78 -10.74 -12.18
CA LEU A 144 -5.44 -10.62 -11.65
C LEU A 144 -5.27 -9.37 -10.77
N TYR A 145 -5.91 -8.28 -11.15
CA TYR A 145 -5.87 -6.99 -10.46
C TYR A 145 -7.05 -6.75 -9.51
N LEU A 146 -7.75 -7.81 -9.12
CA LEU A 146 -8.78 -7.69 -8.07
C LEU A 146 -8.16 -7.16 -6.78
N LYS A 147 -8.85 -6.23 -6.18
CA LYS A 147 -8.38 -5.50 -4.99
C LYS A 147 -9.53 -5.14 -4.07
N SER A 148 -9.18 -4.79 -2.87
CA SER A 148 -10.06 -4.15 -1.91
C SER A 148 -9.66 -2.72 -1.70
N THR A 149 -10.63 -1.82 -1.57
CA THR A 149 -10.37 -0.39 -1.45
C THR A 149 -11.17 0.23 -0.32
N GLN A 150 -10.59 1.27 0.31
CA GLN A 150 -11.30 2.12 1.26
C GLN A 150 -10.95 3.58 1.00
N TYR A 151 -11.96 4.44 1.14
CA TYR A 151 -11.84 5.88 1.01
C TYR A 151 -11.74 6.54 2.38
N ASN A 152 -10.89 7.53 2.48
CA ASN A 152 -10.78 8.40 3.64
C ASN A 152 -11.19 9.82 3.25
N GLU A 153 -12.25 10.31 3.85
CA GLU A 153 -12.80 11.63 3.56
C GLU A 153 -11.85 12.76 4.00
N LYS A 154 -11.21 12.64 5.16
CA LYS A 154 -10.30 13.65 5.70
C LYS A 154 -9.05 13.84 4.85
N GLN A 155 -8.53 12.74 4.32
CA GLN A 155 -7.32 12.75 3.47
C GLN A 155 -7.64 12.94 1.98
N ASP A 156 -8.92 12.79 1.59
CA ASP A 156 -9.38 12.68 0.20
C ASP A 156 -8.58 11.63 -0.61
N LYS A 157 -8.33 10.48 0.02
CA LYS A 157 -7.50 9.41 -0.55
C LYS A 157 -8.20 8.06 -0.53
N ILE A 158 -7.83 7.22 -1.49
CA ILE A 158 -8.25 5.82 -1.60
C ILE A 158 -7.03 4.94 -1.35
N ALA A 159 -7.13 4.02 -0.38
CA ALA A 159 -6.19 2.92 -0.20
C ALA A 159 -6.69 1.70 -0.98
N ALA A 160 -5.84 1.12 -1.83
CA ALA A 160 -6.15 -0.03 -2.66
C ALA A 160 -5.13 -1.16 -2.43
N PHE A 161 -5.61 -2.32 -1.93
CA PHE A 161 -4.81 -3.52 -1.68
C PHE A 161 -5.19 -4.60 -2.69
N TYR A 162 -4.20 -5.10 -3.43
CA TYR A 162 -4.42 -6.13 -4.43
C TYR A 162 -4.38 -7.51 -3.80
N TYR A 163 -5.38 -8.36 -4.11
CA TYR A 163 -5.47 -9.69 -3.49
C TYR A 163 -4.31 -10.60 -3.84
N LEU A 164 -3.83 -10.52 -5.08
CA LEU A 164 -2.82 -11.41 -5.61
C LEU A 164 -1.43 -10.78 -5.69
N TYR A 165 -1.32 -9.50 -5.37
CA TYR A 165 -0.07 -8.77 -5.37
C TYR A 165 0.18 -8.11 -4.01
N PRO A 166 1.39 -8.22 -3.46
CA PRO A 166 1.72 -7.60 -2.18
C PRO A 166 1.92 -6.07 -2.32
N VAL A 167 0.89 -5.40 -2.84
CA VAL A 167 0.95 -3.97 -3.19
C VAL A 167 -0.20 -3.20 -2.55
N LEU A 168 0.15 -2.07 -1.96
CA LEU A 168 -0.75 -0.99 -1.59
C LEU A 168 -0.56 0.16 -2.56
N LYS A 169 -1.65 0.65 -3.15
CA LYS A 169 -1.67 1.98 -3.80
C LYS A 169 -2.46 2.96 -2.94
N ILE A 170 -1.94 4.17 -2.81
CA ILE A 170 -2.64 5.31 -2.25
C ILE A 170 -2.92 6.28 -3.40
N ILE A 171 -4.20 6.53 -3.64
CA ILE A 171 -4.67 7.31 -4.79
C ILE A 171 -5.40 8.53 -4.26
N ASP A 172 -5.03 9.70 -4.72
CA ASP A 172 -5.77 10.93 -4.47
C ASP A 172 -7.13 10.84 -5.16
N ALA A 173 -8.20 10.97 -4.39
CA ALA A 173 -9.54 10.73 -4.92
C ALA A 173 -10.02 11.88 -5.81
N SER A 174 -9.56 13.11 -5.62
CA SER A 174 -9.94 14.26 -6.44
C SER A 174 -9.27 14.20 -7.81
N THR A 175 -7.98 13.97 -7.87
CA THR A 175 -7.18 13.99 -9.11
C THR A 175 -7.08 12.63 -9.79
N GLY A 176 -7.24 11.53 -9.04
CA GLY A 176 -7.02 10.16 -9.52
C GLY A 176 -5.55 9.78 -9.66
N ILE A 177 -4.64 10.61 -9.17
CA ILE A 177 -3.20 10.36 -9.22
C ILE A 177 -2.81 9.38 -8.09
N CYS A 178 -2.01 8.38 -8.42
CA CYS A 178 -1.41 7.51 -7.43
C CYS A 178 -0.28 8.26 -6.71
N SER A 179 -0.51 8.61 -5.45
CA SER A 179 0.47 9.34 -4.63
C SER A 179 1.51 8.42 -3.98
N ALA A 180 1.21 7.12 -3.85
CA ALA A 180 2.17 6.12 -3.37
C ALA A 180 1.80 4.73 -3.90
N GLU A 181 2.79 3.98 -4.37
CA GLU A 181 2.70 2.57 -4.70
C GLU A 181 3.75 1.82 -3.86
N ILE A 182 3.28 1.04 -2.88
CA ILE A 182 4.12 0.37 -1.91
C ILE A 182 4.09 -1.13 -2.18
N HIS A 183 5.26 -1.71 -2.42
CA HIS A 183 5.47 -3.14 -2.56
C HIS A 183 5.91 -3.70 -1.21
N ILE A 184 5.12 -4.61 -0.62
CA ILE A 184 5.31 -5.07 0.76
C ILE A 184 6.29 -6.24 0.83
N ASP A 185 6.27 -7.11 -0.17
CA ASP A 185 7.30 -8.16 -0.35
C ASP A 185 7.99 -7.96 -1.68
N GLY A 186 9.30 -8.19 -1.73
CA GLY A 186 10.03 -8.16 -2.99
C GLY A 186 9.33 -9.04 -4.02
N LEU A 187 8.79 -8.44 -5.06
CA LEU A 187 8.00 -9.11 -6.08
C LEU A 187 8.85 -10.14 -6.81
N SER A 188 8.82 -11.36 -6.31
CA SER A 188 9.33 -12.49 -7.06
C SER A 188 8.25 -12.96 -8.04
N ASP A 189 8.54 -12.79 -9.31
CA ASP A 189 7.90 -13.45 -10.46
C ASP A 189 6.38 -13.68 -10.38
N PHE A 190 5.59 -12.68 -10.79
CA PHE A 190 4.14 -12.78 -10.99
C PHE A 190 3.77 -13.66 -12.19
N SER A 191 4.37 -14.83 -12.31
CA SER A 191 3.95 -15.76 -13.33
C SER A 191 2.65 -16.44 -12.90
N PHE A 192 1.56 -16.06 -13.53
CA PHE A 192 0.21 -16.62 -13.40
C PHE A 192 0.13 -18.07 -13.94
N ARG A 193 1.05 -18.93 -13.51
CA ARG A 193 1.20 -20.27 -14.10
C ARG A 193 0.62 -21.39 -13.29
N ASN A 194 0.11 -21.14 -12.09
CA ASN A 194 -0.39 -22.25 -11.27
C ASN A 194 -1.48 -21.78 -10.30
N ALA A 195 -2.75 -21.89 -10.73
CA ALA A 195 -3.91 -21.53 -9.92
C ALA A 195 -3.96 -22.27 -8.56
N ASP A 196 -3.32 -23.45 -8.46
CA ASP A 196 -3.26 -24.22 -7.21
C ASP A 196 -2.30 -23.61 -6.17
N LYS A 197 -1.43 -22.71 -6.59
CA LYS A 197 -0.47 -21.99 -5.73
C LYS A 197 -0.81 -20.51 -5.56
N GLU A 198 -1.92 -20.08 -6.14
CA GLU A 198 -2.37 -18.69 -6.02
C GLU A 198 -2.67 -18.36 -4.56
N LYS A 199 -2.04 -17.32 -4.04
CA LYS A 199 -2.24 -16.87 -2.67
C LYS A 199 -3.13 -15.64 -2.64
N ILE A 200 -3.99 -15.58 -1.63
CA ILE A 200 -4.66 -14.36 -1.22
C ILE A 200 -3.76 -13.68 -0.20
N LEU A 201 -3.29 -12.49 -0.53
CA LEU A 201 -2.33 -11.78 0.31
C LEU A 201 -3.03 -10.86 1.30
N PHE A 202 -4.02 -10.09 0.84
CA PHE A 202 -4.75 -9.14 1.68
C PHE A 202 -6.24 -9.47 1.73
N THR A 203 -6.87 -9.10 2.85
CA THR A 203 -8.33 -9.02 2.97
C THR A 203 -8.81 -7.57 2.90
N GLU A 204 -10.06 -7.30 3.31
CA GLU A 204 -10.62 -5.95 3.34
C GLU A 204 -9.80 -5.04 4.27
N PRO A 205 -9.38 -3.85 3.82
CA PRO A 205 -8.78 -2.86 4.68
C PRO A 205 -9.83 -2.15 5.53
N PHE A 206 -9.40 -1.68 6.69
CA PHE A 206 -10.12 -0.75 7.54
C PHE A 206 -9.32 0.55 7.63
N VAL A 207 -9.98 1.71 7.54
CA VAL A 207 -9.27 2.99 7.57
C VAL A 207 -9.83 3.92 8.64
N THR A 208 -8.93 4.67 9.25
CA THR A 208 -9.24 5.81 10.11
C THR A 208 -8.69 7.08 9.49
N ASP A 209 -8.93 8.22 10.12
CA ASP A 209 -8.43 9.51 9.66
C ASP A 209 -6.92 9.50 9.36
N ASP A 210 -6.15 8.82 10.17
CA ASP A 210 -4.69 8.88 10.15
C ASP A 210 -4.03 7.56 9.74
N ARG A 211 -4.79 6.43 9.65
CA ARG A 211 -4.22 5.09 9.48
C ARG A 211 -5.02 4.21 8.52
N ILE A 212 -4.30 3.24 7.99
CA ILE A 212 -4.81 2.19 7.11
C ILE A 212 -4.43 0.86 7.75
N TYR A 213 -5.42 0.07 8.15
CA TYR A 213 -5.26 -1.28 8.67
C TYR A 213 -5.62 -2.28 7.59
N VAL A 214 -4.81 -3.32 7.40
CA VAL A 214 -5.12 -4.40 6.46
C VAL A 214 -4.63 -5.73 7.01
N MET A 215 -5.42 -6.76 6.83
CA MET A 215 -5.01 -8.10 7.20
C MET A 215 -4.14 -8.71 6.09
N TRP A 216 -2.93 -9.08 6.46
CA TRP A 216 -2.01 -9.88 5.65
C TRP A 216 -2.31 -11.35 5.89
N ALA A 217 -3.03 -11.96 4.96
CA ALA A 217 -3.44 -13.36 5.05
C ALA A 217 -2.36 -14.31 4.53
N ASN A 218 -1.77 -14.02 3.36
CA ASN A 218 -0.72 -14.84 2.72
C ASN A 218 -1.10 -16.34 2.62
N ILE A 219 -2.37 -16.64 2.40
CA ILE A 219 -2.94 -18.00 2.38
C ILE A 219 -3.15 -18.47 0.94
N VAL A 220 -2.88 -19.76 0.68
CA VAL A 220 -3.22 -20.37 -0.60
C VAL A 220 -4.73 -20.35 -0.80
N LYS A 221 -5.20 -19.82 -1.93
CA LYS A 221 -6.63 -19.60 -2.22
C LYS A 221 -7.51 -20.83 -1.99
N ASN A 222 -7.01 -22.00 -2.39
CA ASN A 222 -7.72 -23.26 -2.22
C ASN A 222 -7.76 -23.77 -0.78
N GLU A 223 -7.06 -23.14 0.15
CA GLU A 223 -7.03 -23.49 1.57
C GLU A 223 -7.93 -22.60 2.41
N VAL A 224 -8.40 -21.50 1.84
CA VAL A 224 -9.32 -20.59 2.53
C VAL A 224 -10.59 -21.32 2.92
N GLY A 225 -10.91 -21.33 4.22
CA GLY A 225 -12.11 -21.96 4.77
C GLY A 225 -12.08 -23.47 4.91
N LYS A 226 -10.95 -24.13 4.66
CA LYS A 226 -10.77 -25.55 5.01
C LYS A 226 -10.49 -25.67 6.50
N LYS A 227 -11.17 -26.61 7.17
CA LYS A 227 -10.90 -26.90 8.58
C LYS A 227 -9.47 -27.40 8.76
N GLY A 228 -8.80 -26.89 9.79
CA GLY A 228 -7.43 -27.27 10.12
C GLY A 228 -6.37 -26.62 9.26
N THR A 229 -6.71 -25.57 8.51
CA THR A 229 -5.69 -24.76 7.85
C THR A 229 -4.89 -24.03 8.92
N ASP A 230 -3.61 -24.35 9.05
CA ASP A 230 -2.70 -23.68 9.96
C ASP A 230 -2.30 -22.33 9.36
N PHE A 231 -3.05 -21.31 9.72
CA PHE A 231 -2.89 -19.97 9.19
C PHE A 231 -3.11 -18.95 10.31
N THR A 232 -2.14 -18.12 10.53
CA THR A 232 -2.20 -17.01 11.48
C THR A 232 -1.88 -15.71 10.74
N PRO A 233 -2.89 -14.88 10.51
CA PRO A 233 -2.70 -13.62 9.78
C PRO A 233 -2.01 -12.57 10.65
N SER A 234 -1.49 -11.55 9.97
CA SER A 234 -1.03 -10.32 10.62
C SER A 234 -1.94 -9.15 10.22
N ILE A 235 -2.03 -8.13 11.06
CA ILE A 235 -2.63 -6.85 10.68
C ILE A 235 -1.48 -5.86 10.49
N PHE A 236 -1.30 -5.41 9.26
CA PHE A 236 -0.38 -4.33 8.92
C PHE A 236 -1.08 -3.00 9.09
N VAL A 237 -0.37 -2.03 9.64
CA VAL A 237 -0.85 -0.66 9.82
C VAL A 237 0.03 0.28 9.05
N PHE A 238 -0.56 1.05 8.16
CA PHE A 238 0.13 2.07 7.36
C PHE A 238 -0.39 3.47 7.72
N ASP A 239 0.45 4.47 7.57
CA ASP A 239 -0.01 5.86 7.46
C ASP A 239 -0.48 6.17 6.03
N TRP A 240 -1.08 7.35 5.83
CA TRP A 240 -1.55 7.80 4.50
C TRP A 240 -0.42 8.28 3.56
N LYS A 241 0.83 8.19 3.99
CA LYS A 241 2.01 8.30 3.12
C LYS A 241 2.49 6.94 2.62
N GLY A 242 1.94 5.84 3.17
CA GLY A 242 2.27 4.46 2.85
C GLY A 242 3.40 3.86 3.68
N ASN A 243 3.78 4.49 4.78
CA ASN A 243 4.74 3.92 5.71
C ASN A 243 4.07 2.84 6.55
N LEU A 244 4.69 1.67 6.66
CA LEU A 244 4.27 0.63 7.60
C LEU A 244 4.65 1.08 9.02
N THR A 245 3.64 1.33 9.85
CA THR A 245 3.82 1.86 11.21
C THR A 245 3.68 0.79 12.29
N ALA A 246 3.01 -0.32 12.00
CA ALA A 246 2.92 -1.47 12.89
C ALA A 246 2.60 -2.76 12.15
N ASN A 247 2.93 -3.89 12.78
CA ASN A 247 2.57 -5.24 12.36
C ASN A 247 2.13 -6.04 13.58
N TYR A 248 0.85 -6.40 13.63
CA TYR A 248 0.27 -7.17 14.73
C TYR A 248 0.06 -8.62 14.29
N GLN A 249 0.87 -9.52 14.81
CA GLN A 249 0.70 -10.96 14.59
C GLN A 249 -0.49 -11.45 15.42
N LEU A 250 -1.46 -12.07 14.77
CA LEU A 250 -2.60 -12.69 15.44
C LEU A 250 -2.31 -14.17 15.74
N ASP A 251 -2.93 -14.70 16.78
CA ASP A 251 -2.76 -16.10 17.22
C ASP A 251 -3.93 -17.02 16.80
N LYS A 252 -4.91 -16.46 16.10
CA LYS A 252 -6.11 -17.18 15.63
C LYS A 252 -6.31 -17.07 14.12
N PRO A 253 -6.90 -18.08 13.48
CA PRO A 253 -7.20 -18.09 12.04
C PRO A 253 -8.42 -17.23 11.73
N VAL A 254 -8.28 -15.93 11.82
CA VAL A 254 -9.34 -14.94 11.53
C VAL A 254 -9.26 -14.47 10.09
N ILE A 255 -10.40 -14.06 9.53
CA ILE A 255 -10.53 -13.65 8.13
C ILE A 255 -11.10 -12.24 7.93
N ALA A 256 -11.74 -11.70 8.93
CA ALA A 256 -12.27 -10.35 8.92
C ALA A 256 -11.97 -9.68 10.25
N PHE A 257 -11.80 -8.38 10.21
CA PHE A 257 -11.54 -7.58 11.40
C PHE A 257 -12.14 -6.17 11.27
N THR A 258 -12.27 -5.52 12.40
CA THR A 258 -12.52 -4.09 12.51
C THR A 258 -11.74 -3.52 13.68
N VAL A 259 -11.50 -2.22 13.66
CA VAL A 259 -10.71 -1.53 14.68
C VAL A 259 -11.57 -0.44 15.32
N SER A 260 -11.48 -0.34 16.64
CA SER A 260 -11.95 0.82 17.41
C SER A 260 -10.75 1.46 18.09
N GLU A 261 -10.25 2.54 17.50
CA GLU A 261 -9.15 3.31 18.12
C GLU A 261 -9.58 3.95 19.42
N GLU A 262 -10.85 4.36 19.53
CA GLU A 262 -11.43 4.93 20.75
C GLU A 262 -11.39 3.94 21.92
N LEU A 263 -11.79 2.69 21.67
CA LEU A 263 -11.77 1.63 22.67
C LEU A 263 -10.39 0.96 22.82
N GLY A 264 -9.45 1.25 21.92
CA GLY A 264 -8.16 0.58 21.87
C GLY A 264 -8.30 -0.91 21.59
N LYS A 265 -9.18 -1.30 20.65
CA LYS A 265 -9.53 -2.70 20.39
C LYS A 265 -9.52 -3.04 18.91
N ILE A 266 -9.18 -4.31 18.64
CA ILE A 266 -9.38 -4.98 17.35
C ILE A 266 -10.36 -6.12 17.58
N TYR A 267 -11.40 -6.19 16.78
CA TYR A 267 -12.38 -7.26 16.79
C TYR A 267 -12.25 -8.10 15.54
N CYS A 268 -12.16 -9.41 15.70
CA CYS A 268 -11.93 -10.34 14.59
C CYS A 268 -12.97 -11.46 14.59
N THR A 269 -13.28 -11.98 13.38
CA THR A 269 -14.13 -13.15 13.21
C THR A 269 -13.40 -14.25 12.45
N SER A 270 -13.71 -15.50 12.76
CA SER A 270 -13.15 -16.71 12.11
C SER A 270 -14.21 -17.40 11.27
N LEU A 271 -13.78 -18.06 10.17
CA LEU A 271 -14.64 -18.96 9.40
C LEU A 271 -14.94 -20.28 10.14
N GLU A 272 -14.01 -20.75 10.95
CA GLU A 272 -14.12 -22.03 11.61
C GLU A 272 -15.07 -21.99 12.82
N GLU A 273 -15.13 -20.83 13.47
CA GLU A 273 -15.88 -20.60 14.69
C GLU A 273 -16.83 -19.41 14.49
N GLY A 274 -17.81 -19.60 13.61
CA GLY A 274 -18.73 -18.55 13.14
C GLY A 274 -19.58 -17.86 14.21
N ASN A 275 -19.47 -18.27 15.48
CA ASN A 275 -20.16 -17.66 16.62
C ASN A 275 -19.21 -16.99 17.63
N ILE A 276 -17.91 -16.92 17.30
CA ILE A 276 -16.92 -16.34 18.19
C ILE A 276 -16.37 -15.05 17.58
N ILE A 277 -16.31 -14.02 18.41
CA ILE A 277 -15.61 -12.77 18.12
C ILE A 277 -14.37 -12.77 19.01
N TYR A 278 -13.22 -12.68 18.37
CA TYR A 278 -11.96 -12.50 19.08
C TYR A 278 -11.73 -10.99 19.30
N GLU A 279 -11.39 -10.64 20.51
CA GLU A 279 -11.01 -9.30 20.89
C GLU A 279 -9.52 -9.24 21.21
N TYR A 280 -8.82 -8.31 20.58
CA TYR A 280 -7.41 -8.00 20.85
C TYR A 280 -7.30 -6.56 21.33
N ASN A 281 -6.38 -6.32 22.24
CA ASN A 281 -6.00 -4.94 22.56
C ASN A 281 -5.25 -4.35 21.36
N LEU A 282 -5.66 -3.16 20.94
CA LEU A 282 -4.88 -2.35 20.03
C LEU A 282 -3.77 -1.69 20.87
N PRO A 283 -2.50 -2.10 20.71
CA PRO A 283 -1.43 -1.43 21.43
C PRO A 283 -1.46 0.06 21.10
N PRO A 284 -1.14 0.95 22.05
CA PRO A 284 -0.88 2.34 21.69
C PRO A 284 0.12 2.32 20.55
N LEU A 285 -0.26 2.91 19.43
CA LEU A 285 0.68 3.10 18.34
C LEU A 285 1.67 4.13 18.85
N ASP A 286 2.70 3.61 19.45
CA ASP A 286 3.77 4.41 19.98
C ASP A 286 4.53 4.96 18.78
N ASN A 287 4.17 6.18 18.37
CA ASN A 287 4.94 6.94 17.39
C ASN A 287 6.40 7.14 17.89
N SER A 288 6.67 6.83 19.15
CA SER A 288 8.00 6.94 19.77
C SER A 288 8.91 5.74 19.46
N ASN A 289 8.38 4.55 19.16
CA ASN A 289 9.22 3.40 18.77
C ASN A 289 9.78 3.55 17.34
N PHE A 290 9.23 4.45 16.55
CA PHE A 290 9.79 4.94 15.30
C PHE A 290 10.08 6.43 15.41
N ALA A 291 10.63 6.88 16.56
CA ALA A 291 11.23 8.20 16.60
C ALA A 291 12.19 8.26 15.40
N PRO A 292 11.97 9.18 14.45
CA PRO A 292 12.90 9.32 13.33
C PRO A 292 14.28 9.41 13.95
N GLN A 293 15.23 8.64 13.42
CA GLN A 293 16.61 8.84 13.81
C GLN A 293 16.86 10.34 13.69
N THR A 294 17.38 10.94 14.75
CA THR A 294 17.77 12.34 14.69
C THR A 294 18.62 12.52 13.43
N THR A 295 18.24 13.48 12.62
CA THR A 295 18.89 13.71 11.33
C THR A 295 19.66 15.02 11.36
N GLU A 296 20.78 15.03 10.66
CA GLU A 296 21.59 16.20 10.44
C GLU A 296 21.43 16.70 9.01
N HIS A 297 21.27 18.00 8.88
CA HIS A 297 21.19 18.66 7.58
C HIS A 297 22.57 18.73 6.94
N VAL A 298 22.72 18.06 5.81
CA VAL A 298 23.96 18.08 5.01
C VAL A 298 23.76 18.98 3.81
N GLU A 299 24.67 19.91 3.64
CA GLU A 299 24.67 20.87 2.53
C GLU A 299 25.95 20.75 1.72
N THR A 300 25.80 20.63 0.40
CA THR A 300 26.88 20.68 -0.60
C THR A 300 26.69 21.88 -1.51
N ALA A 301 27.59 22.10 -2.45
CA ALA A 301 27.41 23.15 -3.48
C ALA A 301 26.14 22.89 -4.32
N TYR A 302 25.74 21.62 -4.55
CA TYR A 302 24.74 21.24 -5.56
C TYR A 302 23.40 20.79 -4.96
N TYR A 303 23.38 20.32 -3.72
CA TYR A 303 22.15 19.81 -3.10
C TYR A 303 22.17 19.93 -1.58
N THR A 304 21.00 19.81 -0.98
CA THR A 304 20.83 19.56 0.46
C THR A 304 20.13 18.24 0.69
N ILE A 305 20.39 17.61 1.83
CA ILE A 305 19.80 16.34 2.24
C ILE A 305 19.89 16.19 3.76
N GLU A 306 18.96 15.45 4.34
CA GLU A 306 19.03 15.06 5.74
C GLU A 306 19.51 13.61 5.86
N LEU A 307 20.57 13.42 6.63
CA LEU A 307 21.16 12.11 6.94
C LEU A 307 21.08 11.85 8.45
N PRO A 308 21.16 10.58 8.90
CA PRO A 308 21.26 10.29 10.32
C PRO A 308 22.42 11.04 10.96
N GLU A 309 22.24 11.59 12.17
CA GLU A 309 23.21 12.47 12.87
C GLU A 309 24.64 11.92 12.96
N THR A 310 24.81 10.61 12.90
CA THR A 310 26.10 9.94 12.95
C THR A 310 26.83 9.90 11.62
N TYR A 311 26.25 10.46 10.55
CA TYR A 311 26.84 10.39 9.20
C TYR A 311 27.76 11.57 8.93
N ALA A 312 28.88 11.28 8.31
CA ALA A 312 29.80 12.28 7.81
C ALA A 312 30.22 11.98 6.38
N THR A 313 30.51 12.99 5.61
CA THR A 313 31.09 12.81 4.29
C THR A 313 32.46 12.15 4.37
N THR A 314 32.66 11.12 3.58
CA THR A 314 33.97 10.49 3.37
C THR A 314 34.60 10.94 2.06
N SER A 315 33.93 11.79 1.30
CA SER A 315 34.44 12.36 0.03
C SER A 315 35.56 13.36 0.32
N LYS A 316 36.70 13.17 -0.34
CA LYS A 316 37.84 14.08 -0.19
C LYS A 316 37.57 15.48 -0.76
N GLN A 317 36.73 15.55 -1.77
CA GLN A 317 36.32 16.78 -2.46
C GLN A 317 34.82 16.69 -2.79
N PRO A 318 33.95 17.04 -1.84
CA PRO A 318 32.51 16.86 -1.99
C PRO A 318 31.89 17.64 -3.17
N ASP A 319 32.52 18.73 -3.60
CA ASP A 319 32.04 19.56 -4.70
C ASP A 319 32.78 19.31 -6.04
N ALA A 320 33.58 18.25 -6.14
CA ALA A 320 34.31 17.93 -7.35
C ALA A 320 33.37 17.42 -8.45
N ILE A 321 33.56 17.95 -9.67
CA ILE A 321 32.87 17.48 -10.88
C ILE A 321 33.83 16.63 -11.69
N THR A 322 33.36 15.46 -12.13
CA THR A 322 34.10 14.57 -12.98
C THR A 322 33.32 14.28 -14.27
N LEU A 323 34.03 14.13 -15.40
CA LEU A 323 33.42 13.70 -16.65
C LEU A 323 33.51 12.18 -16.76
N PHE A 324 32.36 11.52 -16.84
CA PHE A 324 32.26 10.08 -16.93
C PHE A 324 31.27 9.66 -18.02
N LYS A 325 31.73 8.88 -19.02
CA LYS A 325 30.91 8.39 -20.15
C LYS A 325 30.05 9.49 -20.83
N GLY A 326 30.59 10.70 -20.95
CA GLY A 326 29.86 11.84 -21.53
C GLY A 326 28.90 12.55 -20.61
N TYR A 327 28.93 12.24 -19.32
CA TYR A 327 28.15 12.96 -18.29
C TYR A 327 29.12 13.69 -17.33
N TYR A 328 28.77 14.90 -16.99
CA TYR A 328 29.36 15.57 -15.84
C TYR A 328 28.73 15.00 -14.57
N GLY A 329 29.55 14.60 -13.63
CA GLY A 329 29.10 13.91 -12.42
C GLY A 329 29.72 14.49 -11.15
N ASN A 330 28.89 14.69 -10.13
CA ASN A 330 29.30 14.93 -8.76
C ASN A 330 28.88 13.74 -7.91
N VAL A 331 29.81 13.11 -7.21
CA VAL A 331 29.54 11.89 -6.40
C VAL A 331 30.09 12.05 -5.01
N ASN A 332 29.21 11.94 -4.02
CA ASN A 332 29.53 12.02 -2.60
C ASN A 332 29.20 10.72 -1.86
N TYR A 333 30.06 10.37 -0.91
CA TYR A 333 29.90 9.21 -0.03
C TYR A 333 29.77 9.68 1.41
N PHE A 334 28.80 9.12 2.11
CA PHE A 334 28.53 9.37 3.52
C PHE A 334 28.51 8.02 4.24
N ALA A 335 29.18 7.96 5.37
CA ALA A 335 29.24 6.76 6.19
C ALA A 335 29.03 7.12 7.67
N PRO A 336 28.49 6.18 8.47
CA PRO A 336 28.37 6.39 9.89
C PRO A 336 29.75 6.55 10.53
N GLN A 337 29.88 7.55 11.38
CA GLN A 337 31.08 7.71 12.19
C GLN A 337 31.11 6.59 13.23
N ARG A 338 32.22 5.84 13.29
CA ARG A 338 32.40 4.81 14.30
C ARG A 338 32.55 5.47 15.66
N THR A 339 31.55 5.34 16.53
CA THR A 339 31.71 5.64 17.95
C THR A 339 32.41 4.49 18.62
N GLN A 340 33.16 4.76 19.71
CA GLN A 340 33.90 3.74 20.46
C GLN A 340 33.02 2.65 21.12
N GLU A 341 31.70 2.83 21.13
CA GLU A 341 30.71 1.95 21.79
C GLU A 341 30.06 0.89 20.90
N GLY A 342 30.48 0.74 19.64
CA GLY A 342 29.94 -0.25 18.73
C GLY A 342 28.57 0.14 18.14
N LEU A 343 28.25 -0.38 16.94
CA LEU A 343 26.94 -0.23 16.31
C LEU A 343 25.90 -0.95 17.19
N THR A 344 24.98 -0.22 17.80
CA THR A 344 23.82 -0.80 18.47
C THR A 344 22.90 -1.45 17.44
N GLU A 345 22.46 -2.68 17.70
CA GLU A 345 21.44 -3.37 16.90
C GLU A 345 20.22 -2.46 16.69
N GLY A 346 19.72 -2.41 15.45
CA GLY A 346 18.51 -1.66 15.09
C GLY A 346 18.74 -0.27 14.49
N ARG A 347 19.96 0.25 14.39
CA ARG A 347 20.23 1.54 13.77
C ARG A 347 20.64 1.40 12.30
N PHE A 348 20.21 2.37 11.47
CA PHE A 348 20.66 2.49 10.10
C PHE A 348 22.19 2.61 10.04
N SER A 349 22.86 1.68 9.35
CA SER A 349 24.32 1.58 9.34
C SER A 349 24.91 1.49 7.93
N GLY A 350 24.07 1.62 6.89
CA GLY A 350 24.50 1.54 5.49
C GLY A 350 25.32 2.77 5.06
N THR A 351 26.25 2.59 4.14
CA THR A 351 26.91 3.72 3.46
C THR A 351 25.94 4.31 2.43
N VAL A 352 25.79 5.64 2.40
CA VAL A 352 24.98 6.37 1.45
C VAL A 352 25.90 7.00 0.40
N CYS A 353 25.63 6.72 -0.88
CA CYS A 353 26.32 7.33 -2.02
C CYS A 353 25.30 8.15 -2.83
N ILE A 354 25.58 9.43 -3.05
CA ILE A 354 24.75 10.31 -3.84
C ILE A 354 25.52 10.76 -5.07
N GLY A 355 24.98 10.46 -6.26
CA GLY A 355 25.54 10.89 -7.54
C GLY A 355 24.54 11.78 -8.29
N LEU A 356 25.01 12.93 -8.73
CA LEU A 356 24.34 13.84 -9.68
C LEU A 356 25.00 13.68 -11.04
N PHE A 357 24.22 13.60 -12.11
CA PHE A 357 24.74 13.39 -13.45
C PHE A 357 23.97 14.26 -14.46
N GLU A 358 24.69 15.06 -15.22
CA GLU A 358 24.14 15.89 -16.28
C GLU A 358 24.79 15.55 -17.63
N PRO A 359 24.03 15.44 -18.72
CA PRO A 359 24.59 15.12 -20.03
C PRO A 359 25.46 16.27 -20.53
N SER A 360 26.65 15.95 -21.02
CA SER A 360 27.46 16.87 -21.83
C SER A 360 26.99 16.87 -23.28
N GLU A 361 27.51 17.79 -24.10
CA GLU A 361 27.26 17.83 -25.55
C GLU A 361 27.67 16.52 -26.28
N LYS A 362 28.52 15.71 -25.66
CA LYS A 362 29.01 14.42 -26.20
C LYS A 362 28.30 13.21 -25.59
N ALA A 363 27.28 13.42 -24.77
CA ALA A 363 26.54 12.32 -24.16
C ALA A 363 25.75 11.57 -25.22
N ASP A 364 25.85 10.23 -25.22
CA ASP A 364 24.92 9.38 -25.97
C ASP A 364 23.54 9.49 -25.32
N PRO A 365 22.50 9.95 -26.02
CA PRO A 365 21.17 10.09 -25.46
C PRO A 365 20.55 8.75 -25.01
N ASN A 366 21.05 7.63 -25.56
CA ASN A 366 20.62 6.29 -25.21
C ASN A 366 21.49 5.64 -24.10
N ALA A 367 22.65 6.19 -23.79
CA ALA A 367 23.48 5.71 -22.70
C ALA A 367 22.95 6.24 -21.37
N THR A 368 22.95 5.40 -20.35
CA THR A 368 22.72 5.84 -18.99
C THR A 368 24.04 5.82 -18.20
N PRO A 369 24.30 6.81 -17.36
CA PRO A 369 25.49 6.76 -16.50
C PRO A 369 25.45 5.61 -15.48
N PHE A 370 24.42 4.76 -15.55
CA PHE A 370 24.07 3.74 -14.55
C PHE A 370 24.13 2.30 -15.08
N ASP A 371 24.81 2.03 -16.20
CA ASP A 371 24.79 0.77 -16.96
C ASP A 371 25.44 -0.44 -16.26
N HIS A 372 25.09 -0.73 -15.00
CA HIS A 372 25.43 -2.02 -14.39
C HIS A 372 24.21 -2.58 -13.65
N GLU A 373 23.35 -3.26 -14.40
CA GLU A 373 22.23 -4.03 -13.83
C GLU A 373 22.62 -5.47 -13.44
N ASN A 374 23.89 -5.81 -13.55
CA ASN A 374 24.39 -7.13 -13.16
C ASN A 374 24.20 -7.34 -11.65
N GLY A 375 23.60 -8.46 -11.28
CA GLY A 375 23.31 -8.79 -9.89
C GLY A 375 22.01 -8.17 -9.34
N THR A 376 21.13 -7.63 -10.20
CA THR A 376 19.82 -7.12 -9.76
C THR A 376 18.94 -8.27 -9.29
N ILE A 377 18.48 -8.20 -8.04
CA ILE A 377 17.59 -9.17 -7.39
C ILE A 377 16.18 -8.62 -7.22
N GLY A 378 15.98 -7.32 -7.38
CA GLY A 378 14.67 -6.67 -7.31
C GLY A 378 14.65 -5.31 -8.01
N LYS A 379 13.51 -4.99 -8.63
CA LYS A 379 13.27 -3.70 -9.27
C LYS A 379 11.84 -3.24 -8.99
N SER A 380 11.68 -1.97 -8.62
CA SER A 380 10.37 -1.36 -8.40
C SER A 380 10.40 0.13 -8.74
N THR A 381 9.23 0.71 -8.93
CA THR A 381 9.06 2.15 -9.18
C THR A 381 8.04 2.70 -8.20
N PHE A 382 8.30 3.87 -7.66
CA PHE A 382 7.41 4.58 -6.74
C PHE A 382 7.63 6.09 -6.86
N PHE A 383 6.85 6.88 -6.13
CA PHE A 383 6.97 8.33 -6.16
C PHE A 383 7.51 8.87 -4.83
N VAL A 384 8.43 9.82 -4.94
CA VAL A 384 8.97 10.61 -3.83
C VAL A 384 8.79 12.08 -4.18
N ASN A 385 8.03 12.83 -3.39
CA ASN A 385 7.72 14.24 -3.68
C ASN A 385 7.24 14.45 -5.13
N ASP A 386 6.32 13.61 -5.61
CA ASP A 386 5.77 13.60 -6.98
C ASP A 386 6.79 13.28 -8.10
N ILE A 387 7.99 12.85 -7.74
CA ILE A 387 9.04 12.46 -8.69
C ILE A 387 9.05 10.94 -8.81
N GLU A 388 8.89 10.43 -10.03
CA GLU A 388 9.01 9.00 -10.31
C GLU A 388 10.43 8.53 -9.98
N THR A 389 10.51 7.56 -9.08
CA THR A 389 11.76 7.02 -8.54
C THR A 389 11.84 5.53 -8.81
N GLU A 390 12.84 5.10 -9.56
CA GLU A 390 13.17 3.70 -9.77
C GLU A 390 14.04 3.21 -8.62
N ARG A 391 13.68 2.06 -8.03
CA ARG A 391 14.48 1.36 -7.02
C ARG A 391 15.01 0.06 -7.58
N LEU A 392 16.30 -0.17 -7.40
CA LEU A 392 16.98 -1.42 -7.74
C LEU A 392 17.61 -2.00 -6.47
N ILE A 393 17.34 -3.26 -6.19
CA ILE A 393 18.09 -4.04 -5.19
C ILE A 393 19.08 -4.90 -5.94
N GLN A 394 20.35 -4.76 -5.57
CA GLN A 394 21.46 -5.45 -6.23
C GLN A 394 22.33 -6.13 -5.18
N THR A 395 23.01 -7.20 -5.59
CA THR A 395 24.01 -7.86 -4.76
C THR A 395 25.33 -7.92 -5.52
N THR A 396 26.41 -7.68 -4.79
CA THR A 396 27.78 -7.91 -5.26
C THR A 396 28.49 -8.80 -4.25
N THR A 397 29.50 -9.53 -4.71
CA THR A 397 30.35 -10.33 -3.83
C THR A 397 31.73 -9.71 -3.74
N VAL A 398 32.24 -9.64 -2.52
CA VAL A 398 33.62 -9.20 -2.25
C VAL A 398 34.36 -10.36 -1.59
N GLU A 399 35.55 -10.67 -2.09
CA GLU A 399 36.44 -11.64 -1.47
C GLU A 399 37.43 -10.88 -0.58
N GLU A 400 37.37 -11.15 0.73
CA GLU A 400 38.28 -10.57 1.69
C GLU A 400 38.89 -11.70 2.56
N ASN A 401 40.21 -11.80 2.56
CA ASN A 401 40.95 -12.83 3.30
C ASN A 401 40.49 -14.27 3.02
N GLY A 402 40.09 -14.57 1.76
CA GLY A 402 39.62 -15.88 1.36
C GLY A 402 38.17 -16.19 1.71
N ASN A 403 37.46 -15.25 2.34
CA ASN A 403 36.01 -15.34 2.58
C ASN A 403 35.25 -14.53 1.55
N ILE A 404 34.21 -15.15 0.95
CA ILE A 404 33.30 -14.46 0.03
C ILE A 404 32.16 -13.89 0.87
N GLN A 405 31.99 -12.57 0.79
CA GLN A 405 30.94 -11.86 1.49
C GLN A 405 30.00 -11.19 0.48
N ALA A 406 28.69 -11.34 0.66
CA ALA A 406 27.71 -10.63 -0.13
C ALA A 406 27.54 -9.20 0.42
N ILE A 407 27.51 -8.23 -0.49
CA ILE A 407 27.18 -6.85 -0.21
C ILE A 407 25.90 -6.52 -0.97
N TYR A 408 24.97 -5.91 -0.30
CA TYR A 408 23.67 -5.53 -0.85
C TYR A 408 23.61 -4.02 -1.08
N HIS A 409 23.00 -3.63 -2.20
CA HIS A 409 22.84 -2.24 -2.60
C HIS A 409 21.37 -1.97 -2.90
N ALA A 410 20.80 -0.94 -2.29
CA ALA A 410 19.53 -0.36 -2.72
C ALA A 410 19.83 0.94 -3.47
N THR A 411 19.61 0.95 -4.76
CA THR A 411 19.87 2.11 -5.64
C THR A 411 18.55 2.74 -6.05
N TYR A 412 18.43 4.03 -5.83
CA TYR A 412 17.29 4.87 -6.17
C TYR A 412 17.70 5.83 -7.29
N ARG A 413 16.94 5.83 -8.38
CA ARG A 413 17.20 6.65 -9.58
C ARG A 413 15.99 7.53 -9.85
N PHE A 414 16.20 8.80 -9.96
CA PHE A 414 15.18 9.77 -10.32
C PHE A 414 15.80 10.96 -11.04
N SER A 415 14.96 11.84 -11.59
CA SER A 415 15.46 13.03 -12.28
C SER A 415 14.72 14.27 -11.78
N ILE A 416 15.46 15.33 -11.59
CA ILE A 416 14.92 16.67 -11.34
C ILE A 416 15.41 17.54 -12.50
N GLU A 417 14.47 18.03 -13.30
CA GLU A 417 14.77 18.73 -14.55
C GLU A 417 15.72 17.90 -15.45
N ASN A 418 16.90 18.39 -15.76
CA ASN A 418 17.89 17.68 -16.59
C ASN A 418 18.94 16.90 -15.78
N THR A 419 18.91 17.02 -14.45
CA THR A 419 19.85 16.32 -13.56
C THR A 419 19.32 14.96 -13.21
N ARG A 420 20.07 13.90 -13.54
CA ARG A 420 19.81 12.51 -13.12
C ARG A 420 20.45 12.27 -11.76
N ILE A 421 19.68 11.80 -10.81
CA ILE A 421 20.10 11.55 -9.45
C ILE A 421 20.14 10.04 -9.19
N ARG A 422 21.24 9.59 -8.59
CA ARG A 422 21.37 8.23 -8.06
C ARG A 422 21.72 8.31 -6.58
N LEU A 423 20.86 7.78 -5.74
CA LEU A 423 21.13 7.54 -4.34
C LEU A 423 21.29 6.04 -4.13
N THR A 424 22.42 5.58 -3.64
CA THR A 424 22.69 4.17 -3.34
C THR A 424 22.97 4.01 -1.87
N VAL A 425 22.25 3.10 -1.22
CA VAL A 425 22.53 2.64 0.14
C VAL A 425 23.17 1.27 0.04
N THR A 426 24.32 1.12 0.69
CA THR A 426 25.10 -0.12 0.68
C THR A 426 25.13 -0.74 2.06
N HIS A 427 24.77 -2.00 2.18
CA HIS A 427 24.69 -2.73 3.44
C HIS A 427 25.29 -4.13 3.35
N MET A 428 25.74 -4.67 4.48
CA MET A 428 26.25 -6.04 4.58
C MET A 428 25.14 -7.08 4.74
N ARG A 429 23.90 -6.65 4.89
CA ARG A 429 22.69 -7.50 5.01
C ARG A 429 21.64 -7.01 4.03
N ASN A 430 20.78 -7.93 3.61
CA ASN A 430 19.60 -7.56 2.79
C ASN A 430 18.43 -7.22 3.73
N ASP A 431 18.55 -6.11 4.45
CA ASP A 431 17.58 -5.62 5.42
C ASP A 431 16.85 -4.34 4.97
N PHE A 432 16.95 -4.00 3.68
CA PHE A 432 16.31 -2.80 3.10
C PHE A 432 14.78 -2.80 3.21
N GLU A 433 14.17 -3.95 3.47
CA GLU A 433 12.74 -4.09 3.69
C GLU A 433 12.35 -3.97 5.18
N GLU A 434 13.32 -3.99 6.07
CA GLU A 434 13.07 -3.75 7.48
C GLU A 434 12.44 -2.36 7.67
N PRO A 435 11.38 -2.23 8.47
CA PRO A 435 10.60 -0.99 8.57
C PRO A 435 11.46 0.24 8.90
N GLU A 436 12.40 0.11 9.81
CA GLU A 436 13.28 1.19 10.24
C GLU A 436 14.23 1.63 9.12
N GLN A 437 14.85 0.68 8.43
CA GLN A 437 15.73 0.95 7.28
C GLN A 437 14.98 1.65 6.16
N LYS A 438 13.81 1.13 5.85
CA LYS A 438 12.95 1.67 4.79
C LYS A 438 12.48 3.08 5.10
N GLN A 439 12.10 3.35 6.33
CA GLN A 439 11.69 4.68 6.78
C GLN A 439 12.85 5.68 6.72
N THR A 440 14.03 5.30 7.20
CA THR A 440 15.23 6.14 7.15
C THR A 440 15.61 6.47 5.69
N ILE A 441 15.65 5.47 4.82
CA ILE A 441 15.94 5.67 3.40
C ILE A 441 14.90 6.58 2.74
N ARG A 442 13.62 6.38 3.06
CA ARG A 442 12.55 7.22 2.55
C ARG A 442 12.71 8.68 3.00
N HIS A 443 13.01 8.90 4.28
CA HIS A 443 13.27 10.24 4.81
C HIS A 443 14.45 10.91 4.09
N ILE A 444 15.54 10.18 3.86
CA ILE A 444 16.69 10.65 3.10
C ILE A 444 16.27 11.10 1.69
N LEU A 445 15.48 10.28 0.99
CA LEU A 445 14.98 10.60 -0.35
C LEU A 445 14.05 11.82 -0.34
N GLU A 446 13.12 11.90 0.61
CA GLU A 446 12.14 12.99 0.73
C GLU A 446 12.79 14.32 1.10
N SER A 447 13.91 14.28 1.81
CA SER A 447 14.66 15.47 2.23
C SER A 447 15.56 16.04 1.13
N PHE A 448 15.87 15.26 0.09
CA PHE A 448 16.76 15.68 -1.00
C PHE A 448 16.20 16.92 -1.72
N ARG A 449 17.04 17.94 -1.90
CA ARG A 449 16.72 19.16 -2.68
C ARG A 449 17.91 19.52 -3.55
N LEU A 450 17.69 19.60 -4.85
CA LEU A 450 18.66 20.14 -5.79
C LEU A 450 18.76 21.66 -5.59
N LYS A 451 19.95 22.21 -5.43
CA LYS A 451 20.21 23.66 -5.27
C LYS A 451 20.53 24.32 -6.60
N GLN A 452 21.36 23.68 -7.37
CA GLN A 452 21.80 24.16 -8.67
C GLN A 452 22.28 23.01 -9.55
N HIS A 453 22.27 23.26 -10.86
CA HIS A 453 22.85 22.35 -11.83
C HIS A 453 24.38 22.31 -11.73
N LEU A 454 24.98 21.25 -12.25
CA LEU A 454 26.42 21.13 -12.37
C LEU A 454 26.89 22.14 -13.43
N ASN A 455 27.40 23.30 -12.99
CA ASN A 455 27.92 24.30 -13.89
C ASN A 455 29.17 23.80 -14.60
N HIS A 456 29.17 23.90 -15.91
CA HIS A 456 30.23 23.43 -16.81
C HIS A 456 31.07 24.59 -17.33
#